data_26c342ae89757e68a530022e0f275045
#
_entry.id   26c342ae89757e68a530022e0f275045
#
_cell.length_a   1.000
_cell.length_b   1.000
_cell.length_c   1.000
_cell.angle_alpha   90.00
_cell.angle_beta   90.00
_cell.angle_gamma   90.00
#
_symmetry.space_group_name_H-M   'P 1'
#
loop_
_entity.id
_entity.type
_entity.pdbx_description
1 polymer ?
#
loop_
_entity_poly.entity_id
_entity_poly.type
_entity_poly.pdbx_seq_one_letter_code
_entity_poly.pdbx_strand_id
1 'polypeptide(L)'
;SSCDDTSAAVVRDGVMLSNVISSQAVHEAFGGVVPELASRAHQQNIIPVVSEALKRAGVKKEELSAIAFTRGPGLMGSLLVGTSFAKGFSSALGIPMIDVNHLQAHVLAHFIKESEDDNHQPDFPFLCLLVSGGNSQIIKVNSYKDMEVIGQTIDDAAGEAFDKCAKVMGLPYPGGPIIDRLAKEGNKDAFHFNKPHIQGYNYSFSGLKTSFLYLLRDRLKE
;
A
#
# COMPACT_ATOMS: atom_id res chain seq x y z
N SER A 1 4.39 -7.38 5.49
CA SER A 1 3.95 -8.32 4.43
C SER A 1 2.44 -8.46 4.45
N SER A 2 1.76 -7.77 3.55
CA SER A 2 0.29 -7.79 3.45
C SER A 2 -0.19 -8.17 2.06
N CYS A 3 0.65 -8.05 1.04
CA CYS A 3 0.36 -8.39 -0.36
C CYS A 3 1.62 -9.00 -0.99
N ASP A 4 2.38 -8.24 -1.76
CA ASP A 4 3.54 -8.69 -2.56
C ASP A 4 4.87 -8.06 -2.13
N ASP A 5 4.86 -7.03 -1.31
CA ASP A 5 6.08 -6.43 -0.78
C ASP A 5 6.42 -6.96 0.62
N THR A 6 7.66 -7.44 0.79
CA THR A 6 8.23 -7.74 2.09
C THR A 6 9.01 -6.53 2.59
N SER A 7 8.60 -5.92 3.69
CA SER A 7 9.29 -4.76 4.22
C SER A 7 9.53 -4.83 5.72
N ALA A 8 10.59 -4.17 6.16
CA ALA A 8 10.92 -3.95 7.56
C ALA A 8 11.51 -2.56 7.75
N ALA A 9 11.11 -1.88 8.82
CA ALA A 9 11.64 -0.59 9.21
C ALA A 9 12.08 -0.63 10.68
N VAL A 10 13.10 0.16 11.02
CA VAL A 10 13.51 0.41 12.40
C VAL A 10 13.20 1.88 12.71
N VAL A 11 12.44 2.09 13.78
CA VAL A 11 12.02 3.41 14.22
C VAL A 11 12.47 3.62 15.67
N ARG A 12 13.01 4.78 16.00
CA ARG A 12 13.39 5.17 17.35
C ARG A 12 12.85 6.58 17.62
N ASP A 13 12.06 6.72 18.68
CA ASP A 13 11.49 8.00 19.13
C ASP A 13 10.75 8.78 18.01
N GLY A 14 10.04 8.04 17.15
CA GLY A 14 9.29 8.59 16.02
C GLY A 14 10.14 8.85 14.76
N VAL A 15 11.45 8.68 14.80
CA VAL A 15 12.36 8.86 13.67
C VAL A 15 12.65 7.52 12.99
N MET A 16 12.53 7.46 11.68
CA MET A 16 12.83 6.28 10.88
C MET A 16 14.35 6.15 10.67
N LEU A 17 14.96 5.15 11.31
CA LEU A 17 16.39 4.85 11.15
C LEU A 17 16.70 4.05 9.90
N SER A 18 15.77 3.20 9.48
CA SER A 18 15.88 2.44 8.24
C SER A 18 14.51 1.99 7.75
N ASN A 19 14.39 1.85 6.42
CA ASN A 19 13.27 1.21 5.74
C ASN A 19 13.81 0.35 4.60
N VAL A 20 13.52 -0.93 4.62
CA VAL A 20 13.97 -1.90 3.62
C VAL A 20 12.75 -2.57 3.01
N ILE A 21 12.65 -2.52 1.69
CA ILE A 21 11.56 -3.09 0.91
C ILE A 21 12.16 -4.08 -0.09
N SER A 22 11.57 -5.28 -0.17
CA SER A 22 11.86 -6.29 -1.18
C SER A 22 10.60 -6.58 -1.96
N SER A 23 10.52 -6.03 -3.18
CA SER A 23 9.40 -6.23 -4.10
C SER A 23 9.53 -7.56 -4.83
N GLN A 24 8.38 -8.11 -5.23
CA GLN A 24 8.29 -9.43 -5.87
C GLN A 24 7.99 -9.30 -7.37
N ALA A 25 9.02 -9.18 -8.20
CA ALA A 25 8.89 -9.06 -9.67
C ALA A 25 8.20 -10.27 -10.33
N VAL A 26 8.12 -11.42 -9.64
CA VAL A 26 7.46 -12.63 -10.18
C VAL A 26 6.01 -12.40 -10.62
N HIS A 27 5.32 -11.45 -10.02
CA HIS A 27 3.91 -11.15 -10.30
C HIS A 27 3.69 -10.43 -11.64
N GLU A 28 4.73 -9.79 -12.19
CA GLU A 28 4.67 -9.14 -13.51
C GLU A 28 4.33 -10.13 -14.62
N ALA A 29 4.89 -11.33 -14.55
CA ALA A 29 4.62 -12.40 -15.54
C ALA A 29 3.16 -12.88 -15.54
N PHE A 30 2.42 -12.66 -14.46
CA PHE A 30 1.02 -13.09 -14.31
C PHE A 30 0.01 -11.93 -14.49
N GLY A 31 0.52 -10.70 -14.66
CA GLY A 31 -0.32 -9.50 -14.79
C GLY A 31 -1.12 -9.17 -13.53
N GLY A 32 -0.60 -9.53 -12.36
CA GLY A 32 -1.19 -9.28 -11.05
C GLY A 32 -0.70 -10.24 -9.98
N VAL A 33 -1.02 -9.95 -8.72
CA VAL A 33 -0.53 -10.73 -7.57
C VAL A 33 -1.12 -12.12 -7.54
N VAL A 34 -0.24 -13.13 -7.42
CA VAL A 34 -0.60 -14.53 -7.18
C VAL A 34 -0.36 -14.85 -5.71
N PRO A 35 -1.43 -15.05 -4.89
CA PRO A 35 -1.31 -15.12 -3.43
C PRO A 35 -0.37 -16.19 -2.90
N GLU A 36 -0.32 -17.36 -3.54
CA GLU A 36 0.56 -18.45 -3.12
C GLU A 36 2.04 -18.10 -3.36
N LEU A 37 2.36 -17.53 -4.52
CA LEU A 37 3.71 -17.07 -4.83
C LEU A 37 4.16 -15.95 -3.89
N ALA A 38 3.25 -15.01 -3.59
CA ALA A 38 3.51 -13.95 -2.63
C ALA A 38 3.87 -14.51 -1.26
N SER A 39 3.12 -15.47 -0.74
CA SER A 39 3.39 -16.10 0.55
C SER A 39 4.76 -16.80 0.60
N ARG A 40 5.12 -17.53 -0.45
CA ARG A 40 6.42 -18.20 -0.54
C ARG A 40 7.58 -17.21 -0.61
N ALA A 41 7.42 -16.13 -1.38
CA ALA A 41 8.43 -15.08 -1.46
C ALA A 41 8.62 -14.36 -0.12
N HIS A 42 7.55 -14.10 0.63
CA HIS A 42 7.64 -13.56 1.99
C HIS A 42 8.45 -14.47 2.92
N GLN A 43 8.24 -15.78 2.87
CA GLN A 43 9.01 -16.73 3.69
C GLN A 43 10.52 -16.67 3.39
N GLN A 44 10.89 -16.48 2.13
CA GLN A 44 12.30 -16.38 1.73
C GLN A 44 12.91 -15.03 2.11
N ASN A 45 12.12 -13.94 2.00
CA ASN A 45 12.62 -12.57 2.10
C ASN A 45 12.57 -11.99 3.51
N ILE A 46 11.72 -12.50 4.42
CA ILE A 46 11.46 -11.84 5.71
C ILE A 46 12.73 -11.73 6.58
N ILE A 47 13.55 -12.80 6.65
CA ILE A 47 14.77 -12.80 7.43
C ILE A 47 15.84 -11.88 6.84
N PRO A 48 16.19 -11.97 5.54
CA PRO A 48 17.14 -11.05 4.91
C PRO A 48 16.72 -9.58 5.04
N VAL A 49 15.43 -9.27 4.84
CA VAL A 49 14.90 -7.90 4.91
C VAL A 49 15.02 -7.33 6.32
N VAL A 50 14.65 -8.11 7.35
CA VAL A 50 14.78 -7.67 8.75
C VAL A 50 16.26 -7.52 9.14
N SER A 51 17.12 -8.45 8.73
CA SER A 51 18.56 -8.36 8.98
C SER A 51 19.18 -7.11 8.36
N GLU A 52 18.81 -6.80 7.12
CA GLU A 52 19.29 -5.60 6.42
C GLU A 52 18.74 -4.31 7.06
N ALA A 53 17.48 -4.32 7.51
CA ALA A 53 16.90 -3.16 8.20
C ALA A 53 17.66 -2.85 9.51
N LEU A 54 17.93 -3.85 10.33
CA LEU A 54 18.72 -3.69 11.55
C LEU A 54 20.15 -3.20 11.25
N LYS A 55 20.80 -3.78 10.23
CA LYS A 55 22.15 -3.39 9.80
C LYS A 55 22.19 -1.92 9.35
N ARG A 56 21.25 -1.48 8.50
CA ARG A 56 21.19 -0.09 8.04
C ARG A 56 20.89 0.90 9.17
N ALA A 57 20.08 0.48 10.14
CA ALA A 57 19.81 1.28 11.34
C ALA A 57 20.99 1.35 12.32
N GLY A 58 21.98 0.48 12.17
CA GLY A 58 23.07 0.34 13.16
C GLY A 58 22.59 -0.16 14.53
N VAL A 59 21.47 -0.91 14.56
CA VAL A 59 20.81 -1.38 15.79
C VAL A 59 20.94 -2.88 15.92
N LYS A 60 21.31 -3.37 17.08
CA LYS A 60 21.33 -4.80 17.41
C LYS A 60 19.92 -5.26 17.79
N LYS A 61 19.58 -6.50 17.50
CA LYS A 61 18.26 -7.06 17.84
C LYS A 61 17.94 -7.01 19.34
N GLU A 62 18.95 -7.08 20.18
CA GLU A 62 18.83 -6.99 21.64
C GLU A 62 18.48 -5.58 22.16
N GLU A 63 18.61 -4.56 21.31
CA GLU A 63 18.26 -3.17 21.63
C GLU A 63 16.80 -2.86 21.27
N LEU A 64 16.08 -3.80 20.63
CA LEU A 64 14.68 -3.62 20.26
C LEU A 64 13.77 -3.64 21.51
N SER A 65 12.86 -2.69 21.61
CA SER A 65 11.89 -2.61 22.71
C SER A 65 10.56 -3.29 22.40
N ALA A 66 10.20 -3.42 21.13
CA ALA A 66 8.97 -4.06 20.66
C ALA A 66 9.07 -4.48 19.20
N ILE A 67 8.22 -5.42 18.78
CA ILE A 67 8.03 -5.83 17.38
C ILE A 67 6.62 -5.43 16.94
N ALA A 68 6.50 -4.49 16.00
CA ALA A 68 5.24 -4.17 15.36
C ALA A 68 5.06 -5.01 14.08
N PHE A 69 3.83 -5.45 13.81
CA PHE A 69 3.51 -6.23 12.61
C PHE A 69 2.13 -5.88 12.05
N THR A 70 1.96 -6.02 10.76
CA THR A 70 0.68 -5.81 10.09
C THR A 70 -0.26 -6.98 10.37
N ARG A 71 -1.34 -6.70 11.16
CA ARG A 71 -2.40 -7.68 11.44
C ARG A 71 -3.30 -7.93 10.24
N GLY A 72 -3.55 -6.88 9.45
CA GLY A 72 -4.47 -6.86 8.31
C GLY A 72 -5.14 -5.48 8.14
N PRO A 73 -5.93 -5.31 7.07
CA PRO A 73 -6.25 -6.26 6.02
C PRO A 73 -5.08 -6.59 5.10
N GLY A 74 -5.23 -7.68 4.32
CA GLY A 74 -4.25 -8.14 3.34
C GLY A 74 -4.45 -9.61 2.96
N LEU A 75 -3.59 -10.13 2.10
CA LEU A 75 -3.62 -11.54 1.71
C LEU A 75 -3.27 -12.45 2.89
N MET A 76 -4.12 -13.41 3.19
CA MET A 76 -4.01 -14.27 4.36
C MET A 76 -2.63 -14.92 4.48
N GLY A 77 -2.11 -15.52 3.41
CA GLY A 77 -0.82 -16.16 3.43
C GLY A 77 0.34 -15.19 3.70
N SER A 78 0.32 -14.00 3.12
CA SER A 78 1.29 -12.95 3.35
C SER A 78 1.26 -12.47 4.81
N LEU A 79 0.06 -12.23 5.35
CA LEU A 79 -0.14 -11.84 6.75
C LEU A 79 0.34 -12.90 7.73
N LEU A 80 0.08 -14.20 7.44
CA LEU A 80 0.52 -15.31 8.27
C LEU A 80 2.04 -15.40 8.38
N VAL A 81 2.77 -15.17 7.28
CA VAL A 81 4.23 -15.14 7.31
C VAL A 81 4.75 -14.03 8.21
N GLY A 82 4.27 -12.80 8.02
CA GLY A 82 4.67 -11.65 8.84
C GLY A 82 4.33 -11.83 10.32
N THR A 83 3.12 -12.27 10.61
CA THR A 83 2.65 -12.51 12.00
C THR A 83 3.44 -13.62 12.68
N SER A 84 3.69 -14.75 11.99
CA SER A 84 4.45 -15.88 12.55
C SER A 84 5.89 -15.50 12.83
N PHE A 85 6.53 -14.76 11.91
CA PHE A 85 7.87 -14.23 12.11
C PHE A 85 7.92 -13.27 13.31
N ALA A 86 7.03 -12.29 13.36
CA ALA A 86 6.95 -11.31 14.46
C ALA A 86 6.76 -12.00 15.81
N LYS A 87 5.87 -13.00 15.88
CA LYS A 87 5.61 -13.77 17.08
C LYS A 87 6.84 -14.56 17.55
N GLY A 88 7.52 -15.26 16.64
CA GLY A 88 8.74 -15.99 16.95
C GLY A 88 9.87 -15.07 17.40
N PHE A 89 10.05 -13.94 16.71
CA PHE A 89 11.10 -12.96 17.01
C PHE A 89 10.86 -12.26 18.36
N SER A 90 9.63 -11.80 18.62
CA SER A 90 9.20 -11.22 19.90
C SER A 90 9.41 -12.22 21.06
N SER A 91 8.99 -13.47 20.88
CA SER A 91 9.14 -14.51 21.90
C SER A 91 10.61 -14.83 22.19
N ALA A 92 11.48 -14.89 21.15
CA ALA A 92 12.90 -15.16 21.31
C ALA A 92 13.66 -14.05 22.03
N LEU A 93 13.21 -12.79 21.88
CA LEU A 93 13.82 -11.62 22.54
C LEU A 93 13.16 -11.28 23.89
N GLY A 94 12.02 -11.88 24.21
CA GLY A 94 11.27 -11.55 25.43
C GLY A 94 10.67 -10.13 25.43
N ILE A 95 10.38 -9.56 24.26
CA ILE A 95 9.86 -8.19 24.10
C ILE A 95 8.40 -8.21 23.58
N PRO A 96 7.60 -7.16 23.83
CA PRO A 96 6.21 -7.10 23.41
C PRO A 96 6.04 -7.10 21.89
N MET A 97 4.91 -7.66 21.43
CA MET A 97 4.46 -7.63 20.04
C MET A 97 3.24 -6.69 19.93
N ILE A 98 3.25 -5.83 18.90
CA ILE A 98 2.22 -4.82 18.66
C ILE A 98 1.55 -5.12 17.32
N ASP A 99 0.24 -5.36 17.35
CA ASP A 99 -0.55 -5.53 16.13
C ASP A 99 -0.97 -4.17 15.55
N VAL A 100 -0.80 -4.02 14.25
CA VAL A 100 -1.08 -2.76 13.54
C VAL A 100 -2.07 -3.02 12.41
N ASN A 101 -3.14 -2.22 12.34
CA ASN A 101 -4.03 -2.21 11.18
C ASN A 101 -3.31 -1.59 9.98
N HIS A 102 -3.32 -2.29 8.84
CA HIS A 102 -2.61 -1.89 7.62
C HIS A 102 -3.07 -0.51 7.10
N LEU A 103 -4.38 -0.26 7.07
CA LEU A 103 -4.91 1.00 6.54
C LEU A 103 -4.66 2.18 7.50
N GLN A 104 -4.75 1.94 8.81
CA GLN A 104 -4.35 2.93 9.81
C GLN A 104 -2.84 3.21 9.74
N ALA A 105 -2.02 2.19 9.46
CA ALA A 105 -0.58 2.39 9.27
C ALA A 105 -0.25 3.33 8.10
N HIS A 106 -0.99 3.25 6.99
CA HIS A 106 -0.84 4.21 5.89
C HIS A 106 -1.15 5.65 6.34
N VAL A 107 -2.19 5.85 7.14
CA VAL A 107 -2.51 7.18 7.70
C VAL A 107 -1.44 7.64 8.69
N LEU A 108 -1.03 6.76 9.60
CA LEU A 108 -0.06 7.07 10.65
C LEU A 108 1.38 7.23 10.12
N ALA A 109 1.67 6.76 8.91
CA ALA A 109 2.97 6.97 8.26
C ALA A 109 3.34 8.45 8.13
N HIS A 110 2.34 9.36 8.04
CA HIS A 110 2.57 10.81 8.02
C HIS A 110 3.15 11.39 9.31
N PHE A 111 3.14 10.62 10.40
CA PHE A 111 3.71 11.02 11.70
C PHE A 111 5.11 10.44 11.94
N ILE A 112 5.62 9.62 11.03
CA ILE A 112 6.98 9.10 11.10
C ILE A 112 7.91 10.17 10.53
N LYS A 113 8.91 10.55 11.32
CA LYS A 113 9.91 11.53 10.92
C LYS A 113 11.02 10.88 10.11
N GLU A 114 11.48 11.55 9.05
CA GLU A 114 12.68 11.13 8.30
C GLU A 114 13.98 11.61 8.99
N SER A 115 13.90 12.68 9.78
CA SER A 115 14.98 13.20 10.61
C SER A 115 14.42 13.85 11.87
N GLU A 116 15.28 14.17 12.83
CA GLU A 116 14.87 14.85 14.07
C GLU A 116 14.26 16.24 13.81
N ASP A 117 14.71 16.92 12.76
CA ASP A 117 14.23 18.25 12.36
C ASP A 117 12.96 18.23 11.50
N ASP A 118 12.45 17.05 11.16
CA ASP A 118 11.24 16.91 10.35
C ASP A 118 9.99 17.27 11.15
N ASN A 119 9.33 18.36 10.74
CA ASN A 119 8.13 18.91 11.37
C ASN A 119 6.89 18.92 10.43
N HIS A 120 6.90 18.11 9.36
CA HIS A 120 5.82 18.07 8.37
C HIS A 120 4.62 17.20 8.80
N GLN A 121 4.38 17.06 10.08
CA GLN A 121 3.27 16.26 10.59
C GLN A 121 1.95 17.03 10.48
N PRO A 122 0.85 16.36 10.08
CA PRO A 122 -0.46 17.00 10.03
C PRO A 122 -1.02 17.27 11.42
N ASP A 123 -1.71 18.40 11.58
CA ASP A 123 -2.46 18.73 12.80
C ASP A 123 -3.84 18.04 12.77
N PHE A 124 -4.29 17.58 13.91
CA PHE A 124 -5.65 17.04 14.06
C PHE A 124 -6.71 18.14 14.22
N PRO A 125 -7.93 17.97 13.69
CA PRO A 125 -8.35 16.89 12.78
C PRO A 125 -7.95 17.18 11.33
N PHE A 126 -7.72 16.12 10.53
CA PHE A 126 -7.47 16.27 9.09
C PHE A 126 -8.22 15.20 8.27
N LEU A 127 -8.29 15.40 6.95
CA LEU A 127 -8.79 14.44 6.00
C LEU A 127 -7.62 13.72 5.33
N CYS A 128 -7.67 12.39 5.32
CA CYS A 128 -6.72 11.55 4.61
C CYS A 128 -7.42 10.88 3.42
N LEU A 129 -6.92 11.09 2.21
CA LEU A 129 -7.28 10.31 1.04
C LEU A 129 -6.31 9.13 0.94
N LEU A 130 -6.77 7.95 1.34
CA LEU A 130 -6.03 6.71 1.22
C LEU A 130 -6.32 6.09 -0.13
N VAL A 131 -5.29 5.95 -0.99
CA VAL A 131 -5.40 5.38 -2.33
C VAL A 131 -4.32 4.33 -2.53
N SER A 132 -4.73 3.11 -2.87
CA SER A 132 -3.82 2.00 -3.13
C SER A 132 -4.36 1.06 -4.20
N GLY A 133 -3.65 -0.04 -4.46
CA GLY A 133 -4.10 -1.10 -5.38
C GLY A 133 -5.39 -1.77 -4.95
N GLY A 134 -5.59 -1.98 -3.65
CA GLY A 134 -6.76 -2.70 -3.11
C GLY A 134 -7.72 -1.87 -2.27
N ASN A 135 -7.38 -0.60 -1.97
CA ASN A 135 -8.19 0.25 -1.11
C ASN A 135 -8.23 1.69 -1.62
N SER A 136 -9.41 2.30 -1.53
CA SER A 136 -9.60 3.71 -1.80
C SER A 136 -10.65 4.25 -0.84
N GLN A 137 -10.23 5.13 0.10
CA GLN A 137 -11.05 5.63 1.19
C GLN A 137 -10.76 7.10 1.48
N ILE A 138 -11.77 7.82 1.94
CA ILE A 138 -11.64 9.15 2.55
C ILE A 138 -11.84 8.96 4.05
N ILE A 139 -10.82 9.31 4.82
CA ILE A 139 -10.78 9.07 6.26
C ILE A 139 -10.68 10.43 6.97
N LYS A 140 -11.60 10.69 7.90
CA LYS A 140 -11.50 11.78 8.85
C LYS A 140 -10.69 11.30 10.05
N VAL A 141 -9.57 11.95 10.31
CA VAL A 141 -8.63 11.58 11.37
C VAL A 141 -8.75 12.61 12.48
N ASN A 142 -9.37 12.24 13.58
CA ASN A 142 -9.56 13.10 14.74
C ASN A 142 -8.38 12.98 15.73
N SER A 143 -7.75 11.80 15.80
CA SER A 143 -6.57 11.53 16.61
C SER A 143 -5.86 10.26 16.12
N TYR A 144 -4.74 9.88 16.72
CA TYR A 144 -4.00 8.63 16.40
C TYR A 144 -4.86 7.35 16.52
N LYS A 145 -5.91 7.37 17.33
CA LYS A 145 -6.78 6.21 17.60
C LYS A 145 -8.24 6.41 17.17
N ASP A 146 -8.59 7.61 16.74
CA ASP A 146 -9.94 7.98 16.31
C ASP A 146 -9.94 8.36 14.83
N MET A 147 -10.32 7.39 13.99
CA MET A 147 -10.34 7.50 12.53
C MET A 147 -11.69 6.98 12.03
N GLU A 148 -12.38 7.82 11.26
CA GLU A 148 -13.68 7.53 10.68
C GLU A 148 -13.60 7.49 9.15
N VAL A 149 -14.02 6.38 8.53
CA VAL A 149 -14.17 6.29 7.08
C VAL A 149 -15.45 7.01 6.69
N ILE A 150 -15.35 8.20 6.10
CA ILE A 150 -16.51 9.01 5.68
C ILE A 150 -16.90 8.76 4.21
N GLY A 151 -16.02 8.17 3.41
CA GLY A 151 -16.28 7.80 2.03
C GLY A 151 -15.33 6.72 1.56
N GLN A 152 -15.79 5.90 0.62
CA GLN A 152 -14.97 4.85 0.02
C GLN A 152 -15.44 4.50 -1.39
N THR A 153 -14.60 3.82 -2.13
CA THR A 153 -15.06 3.22 -3.39
C THR A 153 -16.11 2.14 -3.11
N ILE A 154 -17.13 2.08 -3.96
CA ILE A 154 -18.18 1.04 -3.88
C ILE A 154 -17.89 -0.16 -4.81
N ASP A 155 -16.79 -0.09 -5.57
CA ASP A 155 -16.39 -1.12 -6.53
C ASP A 155 -14.84 -1.24 -6.58
N ASP A 156 -14.23 -1.03 -7.75
CA ASP A 156 -12.77 -1.12 -7.88
C ASP A 156 -12.05 -0.05 -7.02
N ALA A 157 -10.90 -0.40 -6.46
CA ALA A 157 -9.99 0.61 -5.94
C ALA A 157 -9.32 1.38 -7.10
N ALA A 158 -8.81 2.58 -6.82
CA ALA A 158 -8.19 3.41 -7.85
C ALA A 158 -7.02 2.70 -8.56
N GLY A 159 -6.10 2.10 -7.81
CA GLY A 159 -4.97 1.36 -8.38
C GLY A 159 -5.42 0.17 -9.22
N GLU A 160 -6.41 -0.59 -8.75
CA GLU A 160 -7.01 -1.69 -9.49
C GLU A 160 -7.66 -1.22 -10.81
N ALA A 161 -8.33 -0.07 -10.79
CA ALA A 161 -8.90 0.52 -11.99
C ALA A 161 -7.80 0.91 -13.00
N PHE A 162 -6.68 1.49 -12.54
CA PHE A 162 -5.52 1.78 -13.38
C PHE A 162 -4.91 0.52 -13.98
N ASP A 163 -4.70 -0.53 -13.18
CA ASP A 163 -4.12 -1.79 -13.66
C ASP A 163 -5.02 -2.46 -14.70
N LYS A 164 -6.34 -2.45 -14.50
CA LYS A 164 -7.31 -2.97 -15.46
C LYS A 164 -7.31 -2.17 -16.78
N CYS A 165 -7.23 -0.85 -16.72
CA CYS A 165 -7.12 -0.01 -17.92
C CYS A 165 -5.79 -0.23 -18.63
N ALA A 166 -4.68 -0.30 -17.90
CA ALA A 166 -3.35 -0.59 -18.45
C ALA A 166 -3.31 -1.93 -19.19
N LYS A 167 -3.88 -2.97 -18.59
CA LYS A 167 -3.96 -4.31 -19.19
C LYS A 167 -4.68 -4.28 -20.55
N VAL A 168 -5.76 -3.51 -20.66
CA VAL A 168 -6.50 -3.38 -21.94
C VAL A 168 -5.72 -2.60 -22.98
N MET A 169 -4.86 -1.68 -22.56
CA MET A 169 -3.90 -0.98 -23.46
C MET A 169 -2.69 -1.83 -23.84
N GLY A 170 -2.56 -3.06 -23.32
CA GLY A 170 -1.39 -3.91 -23.54
C GLY A 170 -0.14 -3.47 -22.74
N LEU A 171 -0.32 -2.65 -21.69
CA LEU A 171 0.77 -2.21 -20.82
C LEU A 171 1.06 -3.28 -19.76
N PRO A 172 2.33 -3.40 -19.30
CA PRO A 172 2.70 -4.38 -18.28
C PRO A 172 2.15 -4.01 -16.89
N TYR A 173 2.18 -4.97 -15.98
CA TYR A 173 1.86 -4.79 -14.56
C TYR A 173 3.14 -4.42 -13.76
N PRO A 174 3.04 -3.50 -12.76
CA PRO A 174 1.87 -2.71 -12.38
C PRO A 174 1.60 -1.56 -13.36
N GLY A 175 0.32 -1.39 -13.75
CA GLY A 175 -0.07 -0.43 -14.78
C GLY A 175 -0.14 1.01 -14.29
N GLY A 176 -0.48 1.25 -13.02
CA GLY A 176 -0.65 2.58 -12.46
C GLY A 176 0.55 3.50 -12.67
N PRO A 177 1.77 3.12 -12.25
CA PRO A 177 2.99 3.93 -12.45
C PRO A 177 3.31 4.21 -13.93
N ILE A 178 2.97 3.28 -14.82
CA ILE A 178 3.20 3.44 -16.26
C ILE A 178 2.23 4.48 -16.84
N ILE A 179 0.94 4.38 -16.48
CA ILE A 179 -0.06 5.36 -16.90
C ILE A 179 0.28 6.74 -16.34
N ASP A 180 0.68 6.87 -15.09
CA ASP A 180 1.08 8.16 -14.49
C ASP A 180 2.24 8.81 -15.26
N ARG A 181 3.25 8.03 -15.63
CA ARG A 181 4.37 8.51 -16.44
C ARG A 181 3.92 8.98 -17.83
N LEU A 182 3.11 8.19 -18.53
CA LEU A 182 2.63 8.51 -19.87
C LEU A 182 1.67 9.70 -19.86
N ALA A 183 0.86 9.85 -18.81
CA ALA A 183 -0.09 10.94 -18.66
C ALA A 183 0.59 12.32 -18.59
N LYS A 184 1.85 12.40 -18.15
CA LYS A 184 2.62 13.66 -18.10
C LYS A 184 2.89 14.24 -19.50
N GLU A 185 2.92 13.39 -20.52
CA GLU A 185 3.11 13.75 -21.91
C GLU A 185 1.79 13.87 -22.67
N GLY A 186 0.68 13.48 -22.04
CA GLY A 186 -0.66 13.44 -22.63
C GLY A 186 -1.40 14.77 -22.55
N ASN A 187 -2.45 14.89 -23.37
CA ASN A 187 -3.41 15.98 -23.28
C ASN A 187 -4.60 15.52 -22.41
N LYS A 188 -4.71 16.09 -21.20
CA LYS A 188 -5.78 15.76 -20.23
C LYS A 188 -7.19 16.05 -20.73
N ASP A 189 -7.34 16.93 -21.73
CA ASP A 189 -8.62 17.36 -22.27
C ASP A 189 -8.96 16.67 -23.61
N ALA A 190 -8.15 15.69 -24.04
CA ALA A 190 -8.36 14.99 -25.32
C ALA A 190 -9.65 14.14 -25.33
N PHE A 191 -10.08 13.65 -24.18
CA PHE A 191 -11.24 12.80 -24.04
C PHE A 191 -12.07 13.17 -22.81
N HIS A 192 -13.38 13.05 -22.95
CA HIS A 192 -14.31 13.22 -21.83
C HIS A 192 -14.82 11.85 -21.36
N PHE A 193 -14.68 11.59 -20.07
CA PHE A 193 -15.22 10.40 -19.41
C PHE A 193 -16.36 10.80 -18.49
N ASN A 194 -17.40 9.97 -18.47
CA ASN A 194 -18.49 10.15 -17.54
C ASN A 194 -18.00 9.95 -16.11
N LYS A 195 -18.23 10.95 -15.25
CA LYS A 195 -17.96 10.83 -13.82
C LYS A 195 -19.16 10.17 -13.15
N PRO A 196 -19.00 9.01 -12.51
CA PRO A 196 -20.06 8.38 -11.76
C PRO A 196 -20.56 9.33 -10.67
N HIS A 197 -21.88 9.46 -10.53
CA HIS A 197 -22.48 10.23 -9.46
C HIS A 197 -22.97 9.27 -8.38
N ILE A 198 -22.29 9.27 -7.23
CA ILE A 198 -22.60 8.41 -6.09
C ILE A 198 -23.02 9.29 -4.92
N GLN A 199 -23.99 8.80 -4.13
CA GLN A 199 -24.53 9.55 -3.00
C GLN A 199 -23.49 9.66 -1.86
N GLY A 200 -23.45 10.82 -1.22
CA GLY A 200 -22.55 11.11 -0.11
C GLY A 200 -21.09 11.31 -0.57
N TYR A 201 -20.15 10.82 0.22
CA TYR A 201 -18.71 10.90 -0.07
C TYR A 201 -18.16 9.61 -0.72
N ASN A 202 -19.03 8.65 -1.01
CA ASN A 202 -18.63 7.44 -1.74
C ASN A 202 -18.38 7.76 -3.22
N TYR A 203 -17.62 6.92 -3.88
CA TYR A 203 -17.28 7.07 -5.30
C TYR A 203 -17.12 5.71 -5.98
N SER A 204 -16.99 5.71 -7.31
CA SER A 204 -16.92 4.52 -8.15
C SER A 204 -15.90 4.71 -9.26
N PHE A 205 -15.16 3.67 -9.57
CA PHE A 205 -14.24 3.62 -10.72
C PHE A 205 -14.73 2.70 -11.85
N SER A 206 -15.69 1.80 -11.59
CA SER A 206 -16.17 0.84 -12.59
C SER A 206 -16.84 1.51 -13.79
N GLY A 207 -17.63 2.57 -13.56
CA GLY A 207 -18.24 3.34 -14.62
C GLY A 207 -17.21 4.06 -15.49
N LEU A 208 -16.18 4.64 -14.88
CA LEU A 208 -15.06 5.28 -15.58
C LEU A 208 -14.28 4.28 -16.42
N LYS A 209 -13.95 3.13 -15.85
CA LYS A 209 -13.28 2.02 -16.56
C LYS A 209 -14.09 1.58 -17.78
N THR A 210 -15.40 1.39 -17.64
CA THR A 210 -16.27 0.97 -18.74
C THR A 210 -16.32 2.03 -19.86
N SER A 211 -16.40 3.31 -19.50
CA SER A 211 -16.35 4.42 -20.46
C SER A 211 -15.03 4.43 -21.24
N PHE A 212 -13.91 4.22 -20.53
CA PHE A 212 -12.59 4.09 -21.15
C PHE A 212 -12.51 2.90 -22.13
N LEU A 213 -13.02 1.73 -21.74
CA LEU A 213 -13.02 0.53 -22.57
C LEU A 213 -13.80 0.73 -23.88
N TYR A 214 -14.95 1.39 -23.83
CA TYR A 214 -15.74 1.68 -25.02
C TYR A 214 -15.03 2.67 -25.93
N LEU A 215 -14.45 3.74 -25.37
CA LEU A 215 -13.66 4.69 -26.12
C LEU A 215 -12.50 4.02 -26.86
N LEU A 216 -11.72 3.22 -26.15
CA LEU A 216 -10.56 2.52 -26.73
C LEU A 216 -10.99 1.56 -27.85
N ARG A 217 -12.05 0.77 -27.62
CA ARG A 217 -12.59 -0.15 -28.62
C ARG A 217 -13.04 0.57 -29.89
N ASP A 218 -13.69 1.72 -29.75
CA ASP A 218 -14.21 2.46 -30.88
C ASP A 218 -13.09 3.10 -31.70
N ARG A 219 -12.01 3.56 -31.03
CA ARG A 219 -10.80 4.10 -31.70
C ARG A 219 -9.95 3.04 -32.38
N LEU A 220 -9.91 1.82 -31.86
CA LEU A 220 -9.16 0.72 -32.50
C LEU A 220 -9.88 0.10 -33.71
N LYS A 221 -11.14 0.48 -33.99
CA LYS A 221 -11.89 0.09 -35.19
C LYS A 221 -11.70 1.07 -36.36
N GLU A 222 -11.21 2.27 -36.07
CA GLU A 222 -10.81 3.28 -37.06
C GLU A 222 -9.37 3.04 -37.54
#